data_cdeb14811f31d8b4bc75367662a730d5
#
_entry.id   cdeb14811f31d8b4bc75367662a730d5
#
_cell.length_a   1.000
_cell.length_b   1.000
_cell.length_c   1.000
_cell.angle_alpha   90.00
_cell.angle_beta   90.00
_cell.angle_gamma   90.00
#
_symmetry.space_group_name_H-M   'P 1'
#
loop_
_entity.id
_entity.type
_entity.pdbx_description
1 polymer ?
#
loop_
_entity_poly.entity_id
_entity_poly.type
_entity_poly.pdbx_seq_one_letter_code
_entity_poly.pdbx_strand_id
1 'polypeptide(L)'
;MSKLYLGRHMFGIVAIAFGVIALVWHDFNAPWQQIRVFGNLPHREVLVYLAAAIFLFGGVAIQWSRTARGGALALGLIYLFFALMWVPIILGEPKVYDRYGNFFEQFSLVSGALIVYATFARDDSKSAARWARIGYYGFAVCVVSFTVEQLFYLSGTASFVPKWIPPGQMFWAIATTIFFALAAIALFSGRSALLASRLLTRLRLRPTSHVSVD
;
A
#
# COMPACT_ATOMS: atom_id res chain seq x y z
N MET A 1 7.22 10.15 19.30
CA MET A 1 6.16 9.82 18.30
C MET A 1 6.13 8.31 18.11
N SER A 2 4.98 7.66 18.25
CA SER A 2 4.91 6.19 18.08
C SER A 2 5.12 5.81 16.61
N LYS A 3 5.75 4.66 16.35
CA LYS A 3 6.05 4.14 15.00
C LYS A 3 4.78 4.02 14.10
N LEU A 4 3.61 3.85 14.69
CA LEU A 4 2.31 3.82 13.99
C LEU A 4 1.93 5.16 13.36
N TYR A 5 2.29 6.28 14.00
CA TYR A 5 2.02 7.61 13.42
C TYR A 5 2.90 7.88 12.21
N LEU A 6 4.16 7.42 12.23
CA LEU A 6 5.06 7.59 11.10
C LEU A 6 4.54 6.87 9.84
N GLY A 7 4.09 5.60 9.96
CA GLY A 7 3.55 4.85 8.82
C GLY A 7 2.34 5.53 8.18
N ARG A 8 1.44 6.08 8.99
CA ARG A 8 0.29 6.87 8.53
C ARG A 8 0.73 8.10 7.72
N HIS A 9 1.65 8.87 8.28
CA HIS A 9 2.13 10.09 7.62
C HIS A 9 2.82 9.77 6.29
N MET A 10 3.67 8.74 6.26
CA MET A 10 4.33 8.31 5.04
C MET A 10 3.33 7.85 3.97
N PHE A 11 2.31 7.06 4.35
CA PHE A 11 1.27 6.62 3.42
C PHE A 11 0.51 7.81 2.82
N GLY A 12 0.16 8.81 3.64
CA GLY A 12 -0.50 10.02 3.17
C GLY A 12 0.40 10.90 2.29
N ILE A 13 1.69 11.04 2.63
CA ILE A 13 2.65 11.80 1.82
C ILE A 13 2.84 11.17 0.45
N VAL A 14 2.95 9.85 0.37
CA VAL A 14 3.05 9.12 -0.92
C VAL A 14 1.79 9.33 -1.76
N ALA A 15 0.60 9.30 -1.16
CA ALA A 15 -0.63 9.59 -1.88
C ALA A 15 -0.66 11.04 -2.40
N ILE A 16 -0.23 12.03 -1.60
CA ILE A 16 -0.11 13.42 -2.03
C ILE A 16 0.86 13.55 -3.21
N ALA A 17 2.03 12.88 -3.13
CA ALA A 17 3.00 12.88 -4.22
C ALA A 17 2.40 12.31 -5.51
N PHE A 18 1.65 11.22 -5.43
CA PHE A 18 0.94 10.67 -6.59
C PHE A 18 -0.07 11.65 -7.16
N GLY A 19 -0.83 12.33 -6.32
CA GLY A 19 -1.77 13.36 -6.76
C GLY A 19 -1.08 14.52 -7.49
N VAL A 20 0.03 15.02 -6.95
CA VAL A 20 0.83 16.09 -7.57
C VAL A 20 1.40 15.64 -8.91
N ILE A 21 2.00 14.45 -8.98
CA ILE A 21 2.58 13.91 -10.21
C ILE A 21 1.49 13.76 -11.29
N ALA A 22 0.31 13.25 -10.93
CA ALA A 22 -0.79 13.11 -11.88
C ALA A 22 -1.25 14.47 -12.44
N LEU A 23 -1.26 15.52 -11.61
CA LEU A 23 -1.59 16.88 -12.07
C LEU A 23 -0.51 17.45 -13.00
N VAL A 24 0.77 17.21 -12.69
CA VAL A 24 1.90 17.76 -13.48
C VAL A 24 2.03 17.04 -14.82
N TRP A 25 1.84 15.74 -14.85
CA TRP A 25 1.99 14.95 -16.08
C TRP A 25 0.70 14.84 -16.89
N HIS A 26 -0.43 15.26 -16.34
CA HIS A 26 -1.76 15.10 -16.94
C HIS A 26 -2.07 13.64 -17.29
N ASP A 27 -1.48 12.70 -16.53
CA ASP A 27 -1.60 11.26 -16.72
C ASP A 27 -1.57 10.49 -15.40
N PHE A 28 -1.94 9.20 -15.46
CA PHE A 28 -1.81 8.30 -14.32
C PHE A 28 -0.33 8.08 -13.98
N ASN A 29 -0.05 8.02 -12.67
CA ASN A 29 1.31 8.08 -12.13
C ASN A 29 2.21 6.91 -12.47
N ALA A 30 1.63 5.74 -12.65
CA ALA A 30 2.39 4.52 -12.72
C ALA A 30 1.82 3.57 -13.77
N PRO A 31 2.66 2.72 -14.38
CA PRO A 31 2.23 1.79 -15.41
C PRO A 31 1.04 0.92 -14.99
N TRP A 32 0.97 0.49 -13.73
CA TRP A 32 -0.14 -0.31 -13.22
C TRP A 32 -1.47 0.45 -13.09
N GLN A 33 -1.47 1.79 -13.19
CA GLN A 33 -2.67 2.62 -13.28
C GLN A 33 -3.01 2.99 -14.73
N GLN A 34 -2.05 2.84 -15.66
CA GLN A 34 -2.20 3.13 -17.09
C GLN A 34 -2.86 1.96 -17.83
N ILE A 35 -4.05 1.57 -17.39
CA ILE A 35 -4.77 0.45 -17.96
C ILE A 35 -5.27 0.81 -19.37
N ARG A 36 -5.11 -0.11 -20.33
CA ARG A 36 -5.47 0.11 -21.76
C ARG A 36 -6.90 0.61 -21.94
N VAL A 37 -7.84 0.16 -21.12
CA VAL A 37 -9.24 0.62 -21.16
C VAL A 37 -9.35 2.13 -21.00
N PHE A 38 -8.53 2.73 -20.13
CA PHE A 38 -8.54 4.18 -19.92
C PHE A 38 -7.90 4.96 -21.07
N GLY A 39 -6.99 4.36 -21.84
CA GLY A 39 -6.37 4.99 -23.01
C GLY A 39 -7.35 5.31 -24.13
N ASN A 40 -8.44 4.52 -24.24
CA ASN A 40 -9.45 4.65 -25.27
C ASN A 40 -10.73 5.37 -24.81
N LEU A 41 -10.82 5.80 -23.55
CA LEU A 41 -12.00 6.51 -23.04
C LEU A 41 -11.98 7.98 -23.47
N PRO A 42 -13.12 8.51 -23.94
CA PRO A 42 -13.26 9.94 -24.10
C PRO A 42 -13.10 10.63 -22.73
N HIS A 43 -12.49 11.81 -22.74
CA HIS A 43 -12.24 12.57 -21.50
C HIS A 43 -11.37 11.86 -20.45
N ARG A 44 -10.38 11.06 -20.89
CA ARG A 44 -9.43 10.40 -19.98
C ARG A 44 -8.81 11.35 -18.95
N GLU A 45 -8.52 12.59 -19.35
CA GLU A 45 -7.97 13.63 -18.48
C GLU A 45 -8.86 13.89 -17.25
N VAL A 46 -10.19 13.86 -17.42
CA VAL A 46 -11.12 14.04 -16.30
C VAL A 46 -10.93 12.94 -15.25
N LEU A 47 -10.72 11.71 -15.68
CA LEU A 47 -10.47 10.59 -14.77
C LEU A 47 -9.13 10.76 -14.03
N VAL A 48 -8.10 11.27 -14.73
CA VAL A 48 -6.80 11.58 -14.11
C VAL A 48 -6.96 12.67 -13.05
N TYR A 49 -7.67 13.76 -13.35
CA TYR A 49 -7.88 14.82 -12.37
C TYR A 49 -8.74 14.38 -11.18
N LEU A 50 -9.76 13.56 -11.41
CA LEU A 50 -10.55 12.97 -10.31
C LEU A 50 -9.69 12.08 -9.42
N ALA A 51 -8.86 11.22 -10.01
CA ALA A 51 -7.94 10.38 -9.25
C ALA A 51 -6.91 11.24 -8.48
N ALA A 52 -6.33 12.26 -9.13
CA ALA A 52 -5.41 13.20 -8.50
C ALA A 52 -6.06 13.92 -7.30
N ALA A 53 -7.30 14.38 -7.45
CA ALA A 53 -8.04 15.00 -6.36
C ALA A 53 -8.25 14.04 -5.18
N ILE A 54 -8.63 12.78 -5.44
CA ILE A 54 -8.80 11.76 -4.40
C ILE A 54 -7.47 11.48 -3.69
N PHE A 55 -6.36 11.39 -4.43
CA PHE A 55 -5.03 11.19 -3.86
C PHE A 55 -4.60 12.37 -2.98
N LEU A 56 -4.78 13.59 -3.45
CA LEU A 56 -4.43 14.81 -2.70
C LEU A 56 -5.28 14.95 -1.44
N PHE A 57 -6.61 14.96 -1.58
CA PHE A 57 -7.50 15.16 -0.44
C PHE A 57 -7.47 13.98 0.53
N GLY A 58 -7.41 12.75 0.03
CA GLY A 58 -7.25 11.54 0.87
C GLY A 58 -5.92 11.53 1.61
N GLY A 59 -4.82 11.86 0.92
CA GLY A 59 -3.49 11.93 1.51
C GLY A 59 -3.36 13.03 2.56
N VAL A 60 -3.95 14.20 2.30
CA VAL A 60 -4.03 15.31 3.26
C VAL A 60 -4.90 14.91 4.46
N ALA A 61 -6.08 14.33 4.22
CA ALA A 61 -7.00 13.90 5.29
C ALA A 61 -6.37 12.87 6.24
N ILE A 62 -5.48 12.02 5.75
CA ILE A 62 -4.76 11.03 6.59
C ILE A 62 -3.81 11.71 7.59
N GLN A 63 -3.33 12.94 7.34
CA GLN A 63 -2.38 13.61 8.24
C GLN A 63 -2.98 13.93 9.61
N TRP A 64 -4.28 14.14 9.71
CA TRP A 64 -4.95 14.43 10.97
C TRP A 64 -5.79 13.25 11.46
N SER A 65 -5.69 12.95 12.76
CA SER A 65 -6.38 11.80 13.36
C SER A 65 -7.90 11.85 13.24
N ARG A 66 -8.48 13.05 13.16
CA ARG A 66 -9.95 13.25 13.04
C ARG A 66 -10.48 12.83 11.66
N THR A 67 -9.69 13.04 10.61
CA THR A 67 -10.05 12.80 9.19
C THR A 67 -9.38 11.57 8.61
N ALA A 68 -8.40 10.98 9.33
CA ALA A 68 -7.59 9.87 8.83
C ALA A 68 -8.42 8.65 8.37
N ARG A 69 -9.53 8.35 9.06
CA ARG A 69 -10.42 7.25 8.68
C ARG A 69 -11.09 7.49 7.32
N GLY A 70 -11.62 8.71 7.10
CA GLY A 70 -12.21 9.09 5.81
C GLY A 70 -11.19 9.11 4.69
N GLY A 71 -10.00 9.68 4.93
CA GLY A 71 -8.90 9.67 3.98
C GLY A 71 -8.43 8.28 3.60
N ALA A 72 -8.29 7.38 4.60
CA ALA A 72 -7.93 5.98 4.36
C ALA A 72 -8.99 5.24 3.54
N LEU A 73 -10.27 5.50 3.81
CA LEU A 73 -11.37 4.92 3.02
C LEU A 73 -11.32 5.40 1.57
N ALA A 74 -11.18 6.70 1.33
CA ALA A 74 -11.11 7.28 0.00
C ALA A 74 -9.92 6.71 -0.81
N LEU A 75 -8.73 6.67 -0.19
CA LEU A 75 -7.55 6.07 -0.82
C LEU A 75 -7.70 4.56 -1.04
N GLY A 76 -8.27 3.84 -0.08
CA GLY A 76 -8.52 2.41 -0.21
C GLY A 76 -9.47 2.10 -1.37
N LEU A 77 -10.53 2.90 -1.56
CA LEU A 77 -11.48 2.73 -2.66
C LEU A 77 -10.87 3.01 -4.03
N ILE A 78 -10.07 4.08 -4.18
CA ILE A 78 -9.43 4.38 -5.47
C ILE A 78 -8.37 3.32 -5.83
N TYR A 79 -7.57 2.85 -4.87
CA TYR A 79 -6.62 1.77 -5.11
C TYR A 79 -7.33 0.45 -5.41
N LEU A 80 -8.44 0.15 -4.73
CA LEU A 80 -9.26 -1.02 -5.02
C LEU A 80 -9.85 -0.96 -6.44
N PHE A 81 -10.33 0.21 -6.85
CA PHE A 81 -10.81 0.43 -8.21
C PHE A 81 -9.72 0.09 -9.24
N PHE A 82 -8.50 0.62 -9.08
CA PHE A 82 -7.38 0.29 -9.97
C PHE A 82 -7.01 -1.20 -9.91
N ALA A 83 -6.99 -1.81 -8.73
CA ALA A 83 -6.74 -3.26 -8.61
C ALA A 83 -7.78 -4.08 -9.38
N LEU A 84 -9.07 -3.78 -9.20
CA LEU A 84 -10.16 -4.50 -9.87
C LEU A 84 -10.13 -4.38 -11.39
N MET A 85 -9.62 -3.28 -11.93
CA MET A 85 -9.45 -3.11 -13.39
C MET A 85 -8.43 -4.08 -14.00
N TRP A 86 -7.54 -4.67 -13.20
CA TRP A 86 -6.62 -5.71 -13.66
C TRP A 86 -7.28 -7.10 -13.77
N VAL A 87 -8.39 -7.34 -13.08
CA VAL A 87 -9.05 -8.65 -13.05
C VAL A 87 -9.46 -9.15 -14.46
N PRO A 88 -10.12 -8.35 -15.30
CA PRO A 88 -10.44 -8.78 -16.67
C PRO A 88 -9.19 -9.08 -17.52
N ILE A 89 -8.10 -8.34 -17.29
CA ILE A 89 -6.83 -8.53 -18.00
C ILE A 89 -6.17 -9.85 -17.59
N ILE A 90 -6.18 -10.16 -16.28
CA ILE A 90 -5.71 -11.43 -15.75
C ILE A 90 -6.52 -12.60 -16.33
N LEU A 91 -7.84 -12.48 -16.37
CA LEU A 91 -8.71 -13.53 -16.93
C LEU A 91 -8.48 -13.75 -18.43
N GLY A 92 -8.12 -12.70 -19.17
CA GLY A 92 -7.78 -12.79 -20.60
C GLY A 92 -6.40 -13.42 -20.86
N GLU A 93 -5.43 -13.19 -19.98
CA GLU A 93 -4.05 -13.67 -20.12
C GLU A 93 -3.53 -14.32 -18.82
N PRO A 94 -4.12 -15.42 -18.34
CA PRO A 94 -3.84 -15.97 -17.00
C PRO A 94 -2.44 -16.57 -16.85
N LYS A 95 -1.72 -16.79 -17.95
CA LYS A 95 -0.34 -17.31 -17.94
C LYS A 95 0.72 -16.23 -17.78
N VAL A 96 0.36 -14.96 -17.90
CA VAL A 96 1.30 -13.82 -17.80
C VAL A 96 1.31 -13.30 -16.36
N TYR A 97 2.32 -13.69 -15.59
CA TYR A 97 2.37 -13.36 -14.16
C TYR A 97 2.48 -11.86 -13.88
N ASP A 98 3.11 -11.08 -14.75
CA ASP A 98 3.18 -9.61 -14.68
C ASP A 98 1.80 -8.94 -14.45
N ARG A 99 0.71 -9.54 -14.98
CA ARG A 99 -0.66 -9.04 -14.75
C ARG A 99 -1.10 -9.16 -13.29
N TYR A 100 -0.68 -10.24 -12.65
CA TYR A 100 -0.92 -10.44 -11.22
C TYR A 100 -0.06 -9.49 -10.38
N GLY A 101 1.20 -9.26 -10.77
CA GLY A 101 2.08 -8.28 -10.13
C GLY A 101 1.41 -6.90 -10.05
N ASN A 102 0.96 -6.38 -11.19
CA ASN A 102 0.26 -5.09 -11.27
C ASN A 102 -1.00 -5.03 -10.38
N PHE A 103 -1.79 -6.12 -10.32
CA PHE A 103 -2.92 -6.22 -9.39
C PHE A 103 -2.46 -6.13 -7.94
N PHE A 104 -1.45 -6.93 -7.55
CA PHE A 104 -0.99 -7.00 -6.17
C PHE A 104 -0.27 -5.72 -5.72
N GLU A 105 0.36 -4.96 -6.62
CA GLU A 105 0.90 -3.64 -6.32
C GLU A 105 -0.21 -2.69 -5.83
N GLN A 106 -1.33 -2.59 -6.57
CA GLN A 106 -2.48 -1.80 -6.14
C GLN A 106 -3.11 -2.35 -4.87
N PHE A 107 -3.27 -3.67 -4.77
CA PHE A 107 -3.89 -4.32 -3.63
C PHE A 107 -3.05 -4.19 -2.35
N SER A 108 -1.75 -4.03 -2.45
CA SER A 108 -0.88 -3.71 -1.31
C SER A 108 -1.21 -2.36 -0.69
N LEU A 109 -1.54 -1.37 -1.53
CA LEU A 109 -1.98 -0.04 -1.09
C LEU A 109 -3.38 -0.07 -0.48
N VAL A 110 -4.30 -0.90 -1.01
CA VAL A 110 -5.60 -1.20 -0.37
C VAL A 110 -5.38 -1.77 1.03
N SER A 111 -4.48 -2.74 1.16
CA SER A 111 -4.16 -3.37 2.43
C SER A 111 -3.59 -2.37 3.45
N GLY A 112 -2.70 -1.47 2.99
CA GLY A 112 -2.19 -0.35 3.79
C GLY A 112 -3.30 0.60 4.25
N ALA A 113 -4.21 0.97 3.34
CA ALA A 113 -5.36 1.81 3.66
C ALA A 113 -6.28 1.17 4.70
N LEU A 114 -6.55 -0.15 4.61
CA LEU A 114 -7.34 -0.89 5.60
C LEU A 114 -6.70 -0.88 6.99
N ILE A 115 -5.38 -1.02 7.07
CA ILE A 115 -4.65 -0.94 8.35
C ILE A 115 -4.80 0.46 8.95
N VAL A 116 -4.61 1.52 8.14
CA VAL A 116 -4.80 2.90 8.60
C VAL A 116 -6.25 3.13 9.05
N TYR A 117 -7.23 2.72 8.24
CA TYR A 117 -8.65 2.82 8.57
C TYR A 117 -8.98 2.16 9.92
N ALA A 118 -8.49 0.93 10.13
CA ALA A 118 -8.70 0.18 11.36
C ALA A 118 -8.06 0.85 12.59
N THR A 119 -6.88 1.46 12.42
CA THR A 119 -6.16 2.14 13.51
C THR A 119 -6.93 3.34 14.08
N PHE A 120 -7.78 3.98 13.26
CA PHE A 120 -8.58 5.15 13.63
C PHE A 120 -10.08 4.86 13.79
N ALA A 121 -10.48 3.59 13.88
CA ALA A 121 -11.84 3.20 14.23
C ALA A 121 -12.12 3.55 15.71
N ARG A 122 -13.17 4.35 15.95
CA ARG A 122 -13.46 4.94 17.29
C ARG A 122 -14.27 4.02 18.20
N ASP A 123 -15.22 3.25 17.65
CA ASP A 123 -16.34 2.74 18.45
C ASP A 123 -16.49 1.22 18.48
N ASP A 124 -15.74 0.44 17.71
CA ASP A 124 -15.86 -1.02 17.68
C ASP A 124 -14.48 -1.70 17.60
N SER A 125 -13.99 -2.14 18.75
CA SER A 125 -12.69 -2.81 18.84
C SER A 125 -12.64 -4.14 18.07
N LYS A 126 -13.78 -4.86 17.93
CA LYS A 126 -13.87 -6.14 17.20
C LYS A 126 -13.83 -5.90 15.69
N SER A 127 -14.58 -4.92 15.19
CA SER A 127 -14.56 -4.53 13.78
C SER A 127 -13.19 -3.97 13.37
N ALA A 128 -12.61 -3.10 14.18
CA ALA A 128 -11.28 -2.58 13.96
C ALA A 128 -10.22 -3.68 13.88
N ALA A 129 -10.24 -4.64 14.81
CA ALA A 129 -9.33 -5.78 14.80
C ALA A 129 -9.53 -6.67 13.56
N ARG A 130 -10.77 -6.86 13.10
CA ARG A 130 -11.08 -7.60 11.87
C ARG A 130 -10.46 -6.91 10.64
N TRP A 131 -10.70 -5.61 10.46
CA TRP A 131 -10.17 -4.85 9.32
C TRP A 131 -8.64 -4.77 9.34
N ALA A 132 -8.04 -4.58 10.51
CA ALA A 132 -6.58 -4.62 10.66
C ALA A 132 -6.01 -5.99 10.25
N ARG A 133 -6.68 -7.08 10.62
CA ARG A 133 -6.27 -8.45 10.25
C ARG A 133 -6.42 -8.68 8.75
N ILE A 134 -7.53 -8.25 8.14
CA ILE A 134 -7.73 -8.35 6.68
C ILE A 134 -6.64 -7.59 5.95
N GLY A 135 -6.35 -6.34 6.33
CA GLY A 135 -5.28 -5.54 5.73
C GLY A 135 -3.91 -6.19 5.91
N TYR A 136 -3.63 -6.72 7.09
CA TYR A 136 -2.36 -7.39 7.38
C TYR A 136 -2.13 -8.63 6.49
N TYR A 137 -3.10 -9.55 6.45
CA TYR A 137 -2.97 -10.75 5.63
C TYR A 137 -3.06 -10.44 4.13
N GLY A 138 -3.86 -9.45 3.73
CA GLY A 138 -3.87 -8.95 2.36
C GLY A 138 -2.48 -8.47 1.93
N PHE A 139 -1.80 -7.68 2.77
CA PHE A 139 -0.43 -7.25 2.51
C PHE A 139 0.55 -8.42 2.47
N ALA A 140 0.42 -9.40 3.39
CA ALA A 140 1.27 -10.60 3.39
C ALA A 140 1.16 -11.40 2.08
N VAL A 141 -0.05 -11.54 1.53
CA VAL A 141 -0.28 -12.18 0.22
C VAL A 141 0.39 -11.38 -0.91
N CYS A 142 0.32 -10.04 -0.87
CA CYS A 142 1.02 -9.21 -1.85
C CYS A 142 2.54 -9.44 -1.83
N VAL A 143 3.14 -9.54 -0.64
CA VAL A 143 4.59 -9.79 -0.51
C VAL A 143 4.99 -11.16 -1.07
N VAL A 144 4.13 -12.19 -0.91
CA VAL A 144 4.33 -13.48 -1.60
C VAL A 144 4.29 -13.32 -3.12
N SER A 145 3.29 -12.58 -3.62
CA SER A 145 3.17 -12.34 -5.06
C SER A 145 4.40 -11.60 -5.61
N PHE A 146 4.91 -10.60 -4.92
CA PHE A 146 6.14 -9.90 -5.32
C PHE A 146 7.36 -10.82 -5.34
N THR A 147 7.46 -11.75 -4.38
CA THR A 147 8.52 -12.78 -4.39
C THR A 147 8.43 -13.65 -5.63
N VAL A 148 7.23 -14.14 -5.94
CA VAL A 148 6.99 -15.01 -7.09
C VAL A 148 7.27 -14.27 -8.40
N GLU A 149 6.80 -13.03 -8.53
CA GLU A 149 7.04 -12.20 -9.70
C GLU A 149 8.54 -11.99 -9.96
N GLN A 150 9.29 -11.64 -8.91
CA GLN A 150 10.73 -11.47 -9.04
C GLN A 150 11.45 -12.78 -9.40
N LEU A 151 10.97 -13.93 -8.95
CA LEU A 151 11.51 -15.22 -9.36
C LEU A 151 11.27 -15.51 -10.85
N PHE A 152 10.09 -15.17 -11.38
CA PHE A 152 9.80 -15.34 -12.80
C PHE A 152 10.52 -14.33 -13.70
N TYR A 153 10.70 -13.10 -13.23
CA TYR A 153 11.25 -11.99 -14.01
C TYR A 153 12.55 -11.45 -13.42
N LEU A 154 13.42 -12.32 -12.90
CA LEU A 154 14.65 -11.93 -12.19
C LEU A 154 15.58 -11.04 -13.05
N SER A 155 15.71 -11.36 -14.34
CA SER A 155 16.52 -10.55 -15.27
C SER A 155 15.88 -9.17 -15.52
N GLY A 156 14.54 -9.10 -15.58
CA GLY A 156 13.80 -7.85 -15.65
C GLY A 156 14.02 -7.01 -14.41
N THR A 157 13.86 -7.61 -13.22
CA THR A 157 14.14 -6.95 -11.93
C THR A 157 15.57 -6.41 -11.87
N ALA A 158 16.53 -7.18 -12.35
CA ALA A 158 17.94 -6.75 -12.40
C ALA A 158 18.13 -5.50 -13.28
N SER A 159 17.38 -5.37 -14.37
CA SER A 159 17.49 -4.21 -15.27
C SER A 159 17.11 -2.88 -14.64
N PHE A 160 16.25 -2.90 -13.60
CA PHE A 160 15.88 -1.69 -12.83
C PHE A 160 16.99 -1.20 -11.90
N VAL A 161 17.99 -2.04 -11.59
CA VAL A 161 19.10 -1.63 -10.74
C VAL A 161 20.11 -0.84 -11.58
N PRO A 162 20.49 0.38 -11.17
CA PRO A 162 21.49 1.16 -11.88
C PRO A 162 22.82 0.40 -11.98
N LYS A 163 23.44 0.42 -13.18
CA LYS A 163 24.69 -0.33 -13.48
C LYS A 163 25.87 0.06 -12.63
N TRP A 164 25.86 1.29 -12.09
CA TRP A 164 26.94 1.83 -11.26
C TRP A 164 26.93 1.35 -9.80
N ILE A 165 25.86 0.64 -9.37
CA ILE A 165 25.76 0.14 -7.98
C ILE A 165 26.51 -1.18 -7.85
N PRO A 166 27.62 -1.27 -7.06
CA PRO A 166 28.30 -2.52 -6.80
C PRO A 166 27.46 -3.42 -5.84
N PRO A 167 27.59 -4.74 -5.86
CA PRO A 167 28.49 -5.51 -6.73
C PRO A 167 27.92 -5.82 -8.12
N GLY A 168 26.69 -5.39 -8.43
CA GLY A 168 26.06 -5.52 -9.74
C GLY A 168 24.57 -5.79 -9.69
N GLN A 169 23.92 -5.61 -10.83
CA GLN A 169 22.45 -5.63 -10.98
C GLN A 169 21.81 -6.96 -10.49
N MET A 170 22.38 -8.09 -10.93
CA MET A 170 21.86 -9.42 -10.59
C MET A 170 21.96 -9.71 -9.09
N PHE A 171 23.05 -9.27 -8.44
CA PHE A 171 23.18 -9.44 -6.98
C PHE A 171 22.01 -8.76 -6.23
N TRP A 172 21.70 -7.52 -6.60
CA TRP A 172 20.62 -6.78 -5.94
C TRP A 172 19.25 -7.34 -6.26
N ALA A 173 19.03 -7.84 -7.48
CA ALA A 173 17.78 -8.53 -7.82
C ALA A 173 17.58 -9.79 -6.97
N ILE A 174 18.61 -10.61 -6.82
CA ILE A 174 18.56 -11.81 -5.94
C ILE A 174 18.37 -11.40 -4.48
N ALA A 175 19.13 -10.42 -4.01
CA ALA A 175 19.05 -9.95 -2.62
C ALA A 175 17.63 -9.45 -2.29
N THR A 176 17.03 -8.63 -3.15
CA THR A 176 15.66 -8.12 -2.95
C THR A 176 14.63 -9.24 -2.98
N THR A 177 14.77 -10.22 -3.88
CA THR A 177 13.90 -11.40 -3.91
C THR A 177 13.97 -12.19 -2.59
N ILE A 178 15.18 -12.41 -2.07
CA ILE A 178 15.37 -13.07 -0.77
C ILE A 178 14.72 -12.25 0.35
N PHE A 179 14.88 -10.92 0.36
CA PHE A 179 14.25 -10.06 1.37
C PHE A 179 12.73 -10.12 1.31
N PHE A 180 12.12 -10.14 0.13
CA PHE A 180 10.67 -10.32 0.00
C PHE A 180 10.23 -11.69 0.51
N ALA A 181 10.95 -12.76 0.18
CA ALA A 181 10.65 -14.11 0.68
C ALA A 181 10.72 -14.18 2.22
N LEU A 182 11.79 -13.63 2.81
CA LEU A 182 11.94 -13.56 4.27
C LEU A 182 10.85 -12.71 4.92
N ALA A 183 10.48 -11.58 4.30
CA ALA A 183 9.39 -10.74 4.78
C ALA A 183 8.05 -11.48 4.73
N ALA A 184 7.75 -12.23 3.67
CA ALA A 184 6.55 -13.06 3.57
C ALA A 184 6.51 -14.11 4.71
N ILE A 185 7.59 -14.84 4.94
CA ILE A 185 7.71 -15.81 6.04
C ILE A 185 7.49 -15.12 7.39
N ALA A 186 8.10 -13.97 7.63
CA ALA A 186 7.95 -13.21 8.86
C ALA A 186 6.51 -12.76 9.11
N LEU A 187 5.82 -12.30 8.06
CA LEU A 187 4.43 -11.90 8.12
C LEU A 187 3.51 -13.07 8.46
N PHE A 188 3.66 -14.22 7.79
CA PHE A 188 2.83 -15.39 8.04
C PHE A 188 3.16 -16.11 9.35
N SER A 189 4.41 -16.04 9.84
CA SER A 189 4.80 -16.65 11.13
C SER A 189 4.15 -15.97 12.35
N GLY A 190 3.45 -14.85 12.16
CA GLY A 190 2.78 -14.10 13.23
C GLY A 190 3.72 -13.39 14.21
N ARG A 191 5.04 -13.55 14.07
CA ARG A 191 6.01 -12.91 14.96
C ARG A 191 5.96 -11.38 14.90
N SER A 192 5.71 -10.83 13.73
CA SER A 192 5.47 -9.39 13.54
C SER A 192 4.11 -8.94 14.10
N ALA A 193 3.06 -9.78 14.03
CA ALA A 193 1.76 -9.50 14.66
C ALA A 193 1.85 -9.53 16.19
N LEU A 194 2.63 -10.42 16.78
CA LEU A 194 2.92 -10.47 18.22
C LEU A 194 3.70 -9.22 18.67
N LEU A 195 4.66 -8.74 17.89
CA LEU A 195 5.37 -7.49 18.16
C LEU A 195 4.43 -6.28 18.07
N ALA A 196 3.57 -6.23 17.07
CA ALA A 196 2.57 -5.17 16.91
C ALA A 196 1.53 -5.20 18.04
N SER A 197 1.03 -6.37 18.44
CA SER A 197 0.09 -6.50 19.55
C SER A 197 0.73 -6.12 20.90
N ARG A 198 1.96 -6.52 21.17
CA ARG A 198 2.71 -6.13 22.38
C ARG A 198 2.97 -4.63 22.43
N LEU A 199 3.25 -3.99 21.30
CA LEU A 199 3.41 -2.52 21.20
C LEU A 199 2.07 -1.79 21.45
N LEU A 200 0.96 -2.30 20.92
CA LEU A 200 -0.38 -1.76 21.15
C LEU A 200 -0.82 -1.89 22.61
N THR A 201 -0.54 -3.02 23.25
CA THR A 201 -0.86 -3.25 24.68
C THR A 201 -0.04 -2.33 25.57
N ARG A 202 1.24 -2.12 25.30
CA ARG A 202 2.08 -1.17 26.05
C ARG A 202 1.65 0.29 25.89
N LEU A 203 1.04 0.67 24.76
CA LEU A 203 0.50 2.01 24.55
C LEU A 203 -0.80 2.26 25.30
N ARG A 204 -1.63 1.22 25.51
CA ARG A 204 -2.86 1.30 26.32
C ARG A 204 -2.60 1.37 27.83
N LEU A 205 -1.47 0.90 28.31
CA LEU A 205 -1.15 0.82 29.74
C LEU A 205 -0.38 2.05 30.26
N ARG A 206 -0.23 3.14 29.49
CA ARG A 206 0.21 4.41 30.08
C ARG A 206 -1.00 5.08 30.75
N PRO A 207 -1.07 5.08 32.09
CA PRO A 207 -2.08 5.87 32.80
C PRO A 207 -1.84 7.33 32.43
N THR A 208 -2.90 8.02 32.03
CA THR A 208 -2.92 9.47 32.04
C THR A 208 -2.71 9.87 33.48
N SER A 209 -1.49 10.27 33.83
CA SER A 209 -1.24 10.94 35.08
C SER A 209 -2.10 12.19 35.07
N HIS A 210 -3.17 12.16 35.85
CA HIS A 210 -3.90 13.35 36.25
C HIS A 210 -2.88 14.24 36.96
N VAL A 211 -2.49 15.32 36.32
CA VAL A 211 -1.88 16.44 36.98
C VAL A 211 -3.02 17.08 37.79
N SER A 212 -3.09 16.78 39.08
CA SER A 212 -3.83 17.59 40.05
C SER A 212 -3.10 18.93 40.14
N VAL A 213 -3.76 19.95 39.67
CA VAL A 213 -3.39 21.34 39.94
C VAL A 213 -4.09 21.67 41.26
N ASP A 214 -3.32 21.73 42.34
CA ASP A 214 -3.67 22.45 43.56
C ASP A 214 -3.31 23.93 43.44
#